data_b5d4ab803f4b7496181d0e190a7d39b9
#
_entry.id   b5d4ab803f4b7496181d0e190a7d39b9
#
_cell.length_a   1.000
_cell.length_b   1.000
_cell.length_c   1.000
_cell.angle_alpha   90.00
_cell.angle_beta   90.00
_cell.angle_gamma   90.00
#
_symmetry.space_group_name_H-M   'P 1'
#
loop_
_entity.id
_entity.type
_entity.pdbx_description
1 polymer ?
#
loop_
_entity_poly.entity_id
_entity_poly.type
_entity_poly.pdbx_seq_one_letter_code
_entity_poly.pdbx_strand_id
1 'polypeptide(L)'
;MVFGMIPQGVSAQRVDTLGFINQLDLSKSETVRLGQLKQTIDSIVKSGAANLDQAQKVDLFAPDEKVVVIVDVDTESVMDKFEDSNEKEVQEFIEDNKEVREEVQENVSAVADKVVDKVEDSKGNDEAEVLYSYDTAFTGVAIEVPYGQLETIKKVQGVKNAFVAATYQVPKEQKITSPEIGTNMITSRDLISTGNIQNGELNYTGQGMVIAVLDTGISYRHDAFVTAPVNHSVTVATMADAIANLDLVAEDNFYTATGGTLVADESSVNSIYKSAKVPFGYDYTDNDTEITPIDDENHGTHVSGTIAGNSAIIKGVAPDAQLMGMKVFNDEGSTNDAVLFAALQDALLLDVDVINMSLGSSCGFTVESDAALQEVYDAIEEAGINLDVSAGNSGTSADKNNYGGYSLTKNPSASTVGSPSTLDAALSIASVENTFLNYSHFLLAAGEKMGYIDNGTPGKEFASIGAGTFEYVYCGLGKPEDVAAAGDLTGKIALVQRGALSFTEKCKNVADAGAMAMVLFNNAAGTISMTIENYLVPAVSIEETAGNVLVNAINPDTKVGTFTYDPAQTGSLPS
;
A
#
# COMPACT_ATOMS: atom_id res chain seq x y z
N MET A 1 -11.04 9.11 17.34
CA MET A 1 -10.99 10.09 18.45
C MET A 1 -10.90 11.51 17.89
N VAL A 2 -11.98 12.27 17.86
CA VAL A 2 -12.05 13.65 17.33
C VAL A 2 -12.39 14.60 18.49
N PHE A 3 -11.52 14.70 19.49
CA PHE A 3 -11.76 15.54 20.65
C PHE A 3 -10.56 16.37 21.12
N GLY A 4 -9.84 16.94 20.18
CA GLY A 4 -8.85 17.96 20.51
C GLY A 4 -9.13 19.25 19.78
N MET A 5 -9.62 20.29 20.49
CA MET A 5 -9.79 21.69 20.09
C MET A 5 -11.14 22.09 19.50
N ILE A 6 -12.12 22.33 20.38
CA ILE A 6 -13.15 23.33 20.10
C ILE A 6 -12.73 24.62 20.84
N PRO A 7 -12.38 25.70 20.13
CA PRO A 7 -12.17 27.01 20.76
C PRO A 7 -13.50 27.51 21.33
N GLN A 8 -13.51 28.00 22.55
CA GLN A 8 -14.66 28.71 23.11
C GLN A 8 -14.97 29.93 22.23
N GLY A 9 -16.14 29.95 21.61
CA GLY A 9 -16.65 31.12 20.93
C GLY A 9 -17.21 30.96 19.51
N VAL A 10 -17.35 29.75 18.99
CA VAL A 10 -17.99 29.53 17.69
C VAL A 10 -19.44 29.09 17.88
N SER A 11 -20.39 29.91 17.43
CA SER A 11 -21.80 29.51 17.31
C SER A 11 -21.89 28.29 16.37
N ALA A 12 -22.38 27.17 16.88
CA ALA A 12 -22.52 25.94 16.13
C ALA A 12 -23.48 26.15 14.96
N GLN A 13 -22.97 26.33 13.75
CA GLN A 13 -23.75 26.04 12.55
C GLN A 13 -24.01 24.54 12.55
N ARG A 14 -25.29 24.15 12.51
CA ARG A 14 -25.70 22.75 12.36
C ARG A 14 -25.07 22.18 11.09
N VAL A 15 -24.07 21.35 11.25
CA VAL A 15 -23.58 20.52 10.16
C VAL A 15 -24.63 19.44 9.92
N ASP A 16 -25.11 19.29 8.69
CA ASP A 16 -26.01 18.20 8.33
C ASP A 16 -25.23 16.88 8.24
N THR A 17 -24.99 16.33 9.42
CA THR A 17 -24.24 15.07 9.60
C THR A 17 -24.97 13.88 8.96
N LEU A 18 -26.30 13.93 8.80
CA LEU A 18 -27.07 12.88 8.12
C LEU A 18 -26.85 12.90 6.62
N GLY A 19 -26.72 14.08 6.01
CA GLY A 19 -26.38 14.21 4.60
C GLY A 19 -24.98 13.66 4.29
N PHE A 20 -24.05 13.81 5.22
CA PHE A 20 -22.70 13.28 5.11
C PHE A 20 -22.65 11.75 5.24
N ILE A 21 -23.29 11.18 6.27
CA ILE A 21 -23.34 9.72 6.50
C ILE A 21 -24.00 8.98 5.31
N ASN A 22 -25.02 9.58 4.70
CA ASN A 22 -25.71 8.99 3.55
C ASN A 22 -24.89 9.05 2.23
N GLN A 23 -23.78 9.74 2.20
CA GLN A 23 -22.87 9.80 1.05
C GLN A 23 -21.69 8.83 1.17
N LEU A 24 -21.50 8.22 2.35
CA LEU A 24 -20.50 7.19 2.55
C LEU A 24 -21.08 5.85 2.13
N ASP A 25 -20.35 5.10 1.33
CA ASP A 25 -20.69 3.71 0.97
C ASP A 25 -20.29 2.80 2.14
N LEU A 26 -21.09 2.83 3.19
CA LEU A 26 -20.83 2.14 4.44
C LEU A 26 -21.70 0.88 4.55
N SER A 27 -21.16 -0.16 5.15
CA SER A 27 -21.94 -1.31 5.55
C SER A 27 -23.07 -0.91 6.50
N LYS A 28 -24.09 -1.75 6.60
CA LYS A 28 -25.25 -1.48 7.46
C LYS A 28 -24.87 -1.33 8.94
N SER A 29 -23.85 -2.05 9.39
CA SER A 29 -23.31 -1.98 10.74
C SER A 29 -22.56 -0.66 11.01
N GLU A 30 -21.77 -0.18 10.06
CA GLU A 30 -21.04 1.10 10.17
C GLU A 30 -22.00 2.29 10.20
N THR A 31 -23.06 2.25 9.40
CA THR A 31 -24.13 3.28 9.41
C THR A 31 -24.82 3.36 10.78
N VAL A 32 -25.04 2.20 11.45
CA VAL A 32 -25.61 2.14 12.79
C VAL A 32 -24.63 2.70 13.83
N ARG A 33 -23.35 2.36 13.74
CA ARG A 33 -22.28 2.87 14.63
C ARG A 33 -22.15 4.39 14.55
N LEU A 34 -22.08 4.94 13.34
CA LEU A 34 -22.03 6.40 13.14
C LEU A 34 -23.30 7.09 13.63
N GLY A 35 -24.45 6.45 13.53
CA GLY A 35 -25.71 6.94 14.09
C GLY A 35 -25.69 7.02 15.62
N GLN A 36 -25.12 6.02 16.29
CA GLN A 36 -24.94 5.98 17.74
C GLN A 36 -23.92 7.01 18.20
N LEU A 37 -22.78 7.10 17.53
CA LEU A 37 -21.74 8.12 17.80
C LEU A 37 -22.31 9.53 17.70
N LYS A 38 -23.14 9.78 16.67
CA LYS A 38 -23.83 11.06 16.52
C LYS A 38 -24.76 11.37 17.68
N GLN A 39 -25.57 10.40 18.12
CA GLN A 39 -26.49 10.61 19.25
C GLN A 39 -25.73 10.95 20.53
N THR A 40 -24.56 10.33 20.75
CA THR A 40 -23.70 10.60 21.89
C THR A 40 -23.06 11.99 21.80
N ILE A 41 -22.54 12.37 20.64
CA ILE A 41 -22.00 13.73 20.41
C ILE A 41 -23.11 14.78 20.61
N ASP A 42 -24.31 14.57 20.07
CA ASP A 42 -25.44 15.48 20.24
C ASP A 42 -25.86 15.60 21.71
N SER A 43 -25.76 14.52 22.51
CA SER A 43 -26.06 14.52 23.94
C SER A 43 -25.01 15.29 24.76
N ILE A 44 -23.74 15.12 24.45
CA ILE A 44 -22.63 15.85 25.06
C ILE A 44 -22.73 17.36 24.76
N VAL A 45 -22.97 17.72 23.51
CA VAL A 45 -23.14 19.12 23.08
C VAL A 45 -24.35 19.75 23.74
N LYS A 46 -25.47 19.03 23.87
CA LYS A 46 -26.69 19.51 24.54
C LYS A 46 -26.55 19.67 26.04
N SER A 47 -25.75 18.82 26.69
CA SER A 47 -25.55 18.88 28.15
C SER A 47 -24.66 20.03 28.60
N GLY A 48 -23.93 20.69 27.69
CA GLY A 48 -22.99 21.74 28.03
C GLY A 48 -21.83 21.26 28.91
N ALA A 49 -21.59 19.94 28.92
CA ALA A 49 -20.63 19.33 29.82
C ALA A 49 -19.21 19.80 29.49
N ALA A 50 -18.65 20.60 30.36
CA ALA A 50 -17.26 21.06 30.29
C ALA A 50 -16.24 19.99 30.76
N ASN A 51 -16.69 18.80 31.18
CA ASN A 51 -15.86 17.72 31.67
C ASN A 51 -16.04 16.48 30.77
N LEU A 52 -15.08 16.23 29.92
CA LEU A 52 -14.95 15.04 29.08
C LEU A 52 -14.80 13.73 29.90
N ASP A 53 -14.34 13.82 31.15
CA ASP A 53 -14.17 12.67 32.04
C ASP A 53 -15.49 11.98 32.46
N GLN A 54 -16.64 12.57 32.14
CA GLN A 54 -17.96 12.00 32.36
C GLN A 54 -18.71 11.63 31.06
N ALA A 55 -18.08 11.76 29.90
CA ALA A 55 -18.63 11.21 28.67
C ALA A 55 -18.76 9.69 28.83
N GLN A 56 -19.96 9.16 28.76
CA GLN A 56 -20.15 7.71 28.68
C GLN A 56 -19.27 7.17 27.55
N LYS A 57 -18.44 6.16 27.85
CA LYS A 57 -17.73 5.42 26.81
C LYS A 57 -18.76 5.00 25.76
N VAL A 58 -18.54 5.39 24.54
CA VAL A 58 -19.34 4.91 23.41
C VAL A 58 -18.78 3.55 23.07
N ASP A 59 -19.52 2.50 23.36
CA ASP A 59 -19.15 1.19 22.87
C ASP A 59 -19.24 1.20 21.34
N LEU A 60 -18.11 1.04 20.68
CA LEU A 60 -18.00 1.05 19.20
C LEU A 60 -18.58 -0.22 18.57
N PHE A 61 -18.72 -1.29 19.36
CA PHE A 61 -19.17 -2.61 18.94
C PHE A 61 -20.38 -3.05 19.75
N ALA A 62 -21.25 -3.88 19.18
CA ALA A 62 -22.30 -4.54 19.92
C ALA A 62 -21.69 -5.58 20.89
N PRO A 63 -22.29 -5.84 22.07
CA PRO A 63 -21.72 -6.76 23.05
C PRO A 63 -21.55 -8.21 22.55
N ASP A 64 -22.35 -8.62 21.58
CA ASP A 64 -22.34 -9.93 20.92
C ASP A 64 -21.59 -9.93 19.58
N GLU A 65 -21.09 -8.80 19.16
CA GLU A 65 -20.27 -8.66 17.95
C GLU A 65 -18.90 -9.29 18.20
N LYS A 66 -18.47 -10.23 17.35
CA LYS A 66 -17.13 -10.80 17.40
C LYS A 66 -16.09 -9.79 16.97
N VAL A 67 -15.05 -9.67 17.76
CA VAL A 67 -13.90 -8.78 17.54
C VAL A 67 -12.62 -9.53 17.84
N VAL A 68 -11.54 -9.17 17.18
CA VAL A 68 -10.20 -9.65 17.52
C VAL A 68 -9.68 -8.82 18.69
N VAL A 69 -9.34 -9.48 19.78
CA VAL A 69 -8.77 -8.89 20.98
C VAL A 69 -7.32 -9.35 21.11
N ILE A 70 -6.40 -8.41 21.23
CA ILE A 70 -5.02 -8.69 21.63
C ILE A 70 -5.00 -8.69 23.14
N VAL A 71 -4.50 -9.78 23.71
CA VAL A 71 -4.31 -10.00 25.15
C VAL A 71 -2.81 -9.90 25.43
N ASP A 72 -2.40 -8.83 26.06
CA ASP A 72 -1.04 -8.58 26.55
C ASP A 72 -0.84 -9.37 27.86
N VAL A 73 0.14 -10.28 27.87
CA VAL A 73 0.42 -11.20 28.96
C VAL A 73 1.52 -10.63 29.86
N ASP A 74 1.34 -10.71 31.17
CA ASP A 74 2.28 -10.21 32.19
C ASP A 74 3.48 -11.20 32.35
N THR A 75 4.28 -11.27 31.28
CA THR A 75 5.55 -12.04 31.24
C THR A 75 6.54 -11.31 30.33
N GLU A 76 7.83 -11.50 30.54
CA GLU A 76 8.87 -10.93 29.70
C GLU A 76 8.95 -11.68 28.37
N SER A 77 9.11 -10.95 27.28
CA SER A 77 9.33 -11.49 25.93
C SER A 77 10.75 -12.08 25.80
N VAL A 78 11.02 -12.75 24.71
CA VAL A 78 12.40 -13.20 24.40
C VAL A 78 13.31 -11.99 24.22
N MET A 79 12.82 -10.90 23.62
CA MET A 79 13.58 -9.67 23.44
C MET A 79 13.86 -8.95 24.76
N ASP A 80 12.92 -8.88 25.70
CA ASP A 80 13.17 -8.34 27.05
C ASP A 80 14.31 -9.13 27.76
N LYS A 81 14.32 -10.46 27.59
CA LYS A 81 15.37 -11.31 28.18
C LYS A 81 16.71 -11.16 27.46
N PHE A 82 16.70 -10.83 26.17
CA PHE A 82 17.91 -10.49 25.42
C PHE A 82 18.50 -9.18 25.93
N GLU A 83 17.71 -8.13 26.11
CA GLU A 83 18.17 -6.84 26.67
C GLU A 83 18.88 -7.00 28.03
N ASP A 84 18.35 -7.87 28.89
CA ASP A 84 18.95 -8.17 30.19
C ASP A 84 20.19 -9.09 30.11
N SER A 85 20.52 -9.62 28.91
CA SER A 85 21.66 -10.47 28.66
C SER A 85 22.94 -9.66 28.41
N ASN A 86 24.05 -10.34 28.21
CA ASN A 86 25.31 -9.70 27.73
C ASN A 86 25.62 -10.08 26.28
N GLU A 87 24.70 -10.74 25.63
CA GLU A 87 24.79 -11.11 24.23
C GLU A 87 24.67 -9.85 23.35
N LYS A 88 25.14 -9.92 22.13
CA LYS A 88 25.19 -8.78 21.21
C LYS A 88 24.42 -8.98 19.92
N GLU A 89 24.12 -10.22 19.60
CA GLU A 89 23.43 -10.61 18.38
C GLU A 89 22.15 -11.35 18.78
N VAL A 90 21.00 -10.81 18.38
CA VAL A 90 19.66 -11.35 18.72
C VAL A 90 19.50 -12.78 18.24
N GLN A 91 19.93 -13.07 17.02
CA GLN A 91 19.76 -14.39 16.43
C GLN A 91 20.60 -15.46 17.14
N GLU A 92 21.85 -15.13 17.52
CA GLU A 92 22.70 -16.02 18.30
C GLU A 92 22.06 -16.29 19.68
N PHE A 93 21.47 -15.27 20.30
CA PHE A 93 20.77 -15.42 21.59
C PHE A 93 19.54 -16.35 21.45
N ILE A 94 18.70 -16.16 20.43
CA ILE A 94 17.51 -17.00 20.19
C ILE A 94 17.91 -18.45 19.92
N GLU A 95 18.95 -18.68 19.09
CA GLU A 95 19.43 -20.03 18.77
C GLU A 95 20.01 -20.75 19.98
N ASP A 96 20.81 -20.06 20.80
CA ASP A 96 21.48 -20.62 21.96
C ASP A 96 20.58 -20.79 23.18
N ASN A 97 19.46 -20.05 23.25
CA ASN A 97 18.55 -20.01 24.40
C ASN A 97 17.11 -20.47 24.03
N LYS A 98 16.97 -21.53 23.27
CA LYS A 98 15.64 -22.09 22.88
C LYS A 98 14.73 -22.39 24.09
N GLU A 99 15.31 -22.86 25.21
CA GLU A 99 14.57 -23.10 26.45
C GLU A 99 13.92 -21.81 27.04
N VAL A 100 14.53 -20.63 26.78
CA VAL A 100 13.96 -19.33 27.17
C VAL A 100 12.67 -19.07 26.40
N ARG A 101 12.70 -19.30 25.08
CA ARG A 101 11.52 -19.15 24.24
C ARG A 101 10.42 -20.16 24.60
N GLU A 102 10.79 -21.44 24.80
CA GLU A 102 9.84 -22.47 25.26
C GLU A 102 9.17 -22.07 26.58
N GLU A 103 9.91 -21.49 27.55
CA GLU A 103 9.34 -21.02 28.81
C GLU A 103 8.34 -19.85 28.59
N VAL A 104 8.66 -18.91 27.71
CA VAL A 104 7.75 -17.79 27.36
C VAL A 104 6.48 -18.34 26.71
N GLN A 105 6.60 -19.25 25.74
CA GLN A 105 5.47 -19.88 25.08
C GLN A 105 4.55 -20.64 26.06
N GLU A 106 5.13 -21.39 26.99
CA GLU A 106 4.36 -22.09 28.04
C GLU A 106 3.57 -21.08 28.92
N ASN A 107 4.21 -19.97 29.29
CA ASN A 107 3.56 -18.92 30.08
C ASN A 107 2.42 -18.24 29.33
N VAL A 108 2.64 -17.87 28.07
CA VAL A 108 1.63 -17.25 27.20
C VAL A 108 0.45 -18.21 27.00
N SER A 109 0.72 -19.47 26.65
CA SER A 109 -0.30 -20.51 26.46
C SER A 109 -1.13 -20.73 27.73
N ALA A 110 -0.49 -20.80 28.90
CA ALA A 110 -1.19 -20.96 30.17
C ALA A 110 -2.12 -19.81 30.53
N VAL A 111 -1.84 -18.59 30.06
CA VAL A 111 -2.73 -17.43 30.23
C VAL A 111 -3.84 -17.46 29.17
N ALA A 112 -3.52 -17.81 27.92
CA ALA A 112 -4.50 -17.98 26.85
C ALA A 112 -5.59 -18.99 27.25
N ASP A 113 -5.20 -20.15 27.78
CA ASP A 113 -6.15 -21.17 28.26
C ASP A 113 -7.11 -20.62 29.32
N LYS A 114 -6.58 -19.86 30.28
CA LYS A 114 -7.44 -19.21 31.33
C LYS A 114 -8.40 -18.18 30.74
N VAL A 115 -7.97 -17.46 29.68
CA VAL A 115 -8.83 -16.49 29.00
C VAL A 115 -9.94 -17.21 28.24
N VAL A 116 -9.60 -18.26 27.47
CA VAL A 116 -10.56 -19.10 26.75
C VAL A 116 -11.57 -19.70 27.73
N ASP A 117 -11.11 -20.42 28.76
CA ASP A 117 -11.95 -21.02 29.79
C ASP A 117 -12.91 -19.97 30.40
N LYS A 118 -12.42 -18.76 30.66
CA LYS A 118 -13.19 -17.68 31.26
C LYS A 118 -14.30 -17.15 30.35
N VAL A 119 -14.04 -17.05 29.08
CA VAL A 119 -15.01 -16.63 28.05
C VAL A 119 -16.07 -17.71 27.89
N GLU A 120 -15.67 -18.96 27.75
CA GLU A 120 -16.57 -20.11 27.57
C GLU A 120 -17.47 -20.35 28.79
N ASP A 121 -16.93 -20.24 30.00
CA ASP A 121 -17.72 -20.32 31.25
C ASP A 121 -18.84 -19.27 31.30
N SER A 122 -18.65 -18.12 30.66
CA SER A 122 -19.60 -17.01 30.69
C SER A 122 -20.66 -17.05 29.61
N LYS A 123 -20.38 -17.67 28.48
CA LYS A 123 -21.22 -17.63 27.26
C LYS A 123 -21.56 -18.99 26.68
N GLY A 124 -20.80 -20.01 26.94
CA GLY A 124 -20.88 -21.35 26.35
C GLY A 124 -19.66 -21.68 25.51
N ASN A 125 -19.55 -22.94 25.11
CA ASN A 125 -18.43 -23.43 24.32
C ASN A 125 -18.43 -22.77 22.92
N ASP A 126 -17.26 -22.68 22.30
CA ASP A 126 -16.99 -22.15 20.95
C ASP A 126 -17.20 -20.63 20.78
N GLU A 127 -17.11 -19.85 21.85
CA GLU A 127 -17.19 -18.37 21.79
C GLU A 127 -15.82 -17.68 21.75
N ALA A 128 -14.71 -18.41 21.96
CA ALA A 128 -13.35 -17.92 21.91
C ALA A 128 -12.49 -18.76 20.97
N GLU A 129 -11.78 -18.10 20.05
CA GLU A 129 -10.84 -18.74 19.14
C GLU A 129 -9.49 -18.03 19.20
N VAL A 130 -8.43 -18.75 19.55
CA VAL A 130 -7.06 -18.22 19.53
C VAL A 130 -6.58 -18.23 18.09
N LEU A 131 -6.22 -17.05 17.57
CA LEU A 131 -5.77 -16.84 16.19
C LEU A 131 -4.25 -16.87 16.09
N TYR A 132 -3.56 -16.16 17.00
CA TYR A 132 -2.10 -16.03 17.01
C TYR A 132 -1.57 -16.03 18.43
N SER A 133 -0.32 -16.47 18.58
CA SER A 133 0.46 -16.39 19.82
C SER A 133 1.76 -15.62 19.57
N TYR A 134 2.18 -14.81 20.52
CA TYR A 134 3.36 -13.97 20.44
C TYR A 134 4.26 -14.24 21.64
N ASP A 135 5.54 -14.44 21.39
CA ASP A 135 6.51 -14.79 22.43
C ASP A 135 7.83 -14.01 22.33
N THR A 136 8.18 -13.53 21.10
CA THR A 136 9.52 -13.02 20.81
C THR A 136 9.60 -11.51 20.96
N ALA A 137 8.93 -10.73 20.12
CA ALA A 137 8.94 -9.26 20.17
C ALA A 137 7.93 -8.67 21.15
N PHE A 138 6.90 -9.43 21.47
CA PHE A 138 5.78 -9.07 22.36
C PHE A 138 5.24 -10.35 22.98
N THR A 139 4.67 -10.29 24.16
CA THR A 139 4.06 -11.46 24.81
C THR A 139 2.56 -11.34 24.88
N GLY A 140 1.87 -12.24 24.17
CA GLY A 140 0.42 -12.20 24.15
C GLY A 140 -0.20 -13.17 23.19
N VAL A 141 -1.52 -13.04 23.06
CA VAL A 141 -2.31 -13.80 22.08
C VAL A 141 -3.35 -12.91 21.43
N ALA A 142 -3.68 -13.20 20.18
CA ALA A 142 -4.86 -12.65 19.52
C ALA A 142 -5.99 -13.67 19.61
N ILE A 143 -7.15 -13.24 20.10
CA ILE A 143 -8.32 -14.09 20.30
C ILE A 143 -9.54 -13.44 19.69
N GLU A 144 -10.31 -14.19 18.87
CA GLU A 144 -11.63 -13.75 18.41
C GLU A 144 -12.68 -14.06 19.48
N VAL A 145 -13.35 -13.02 19.99
CA VAL A 145 -14.34 -13.12 21.07
C VAL A 145 -15.47 -12.12 20.89
N PRO A 146 -16.65 -12.32 21.49
CA PRO A 146 -17.67 -11.28 21.60
C PRO A 146 -17.13 -10.06 22.38
N TYR A 147 -17.32 -8.85 21.84
CA TYR A 147 -16.81 -7.59 22.42
C TYR A 147 -17.15 -7.43 23.90
N GLY A 148 -18.35 -7.86 24.32
CA GLY A 148 -18.78 -7.80 25.73
C GLY A 148 -17.91 -8.60 26.71
N GLN A 149 -16.97 -9.44 26.22
CA GLN A 149 -16.02 -10.19 27.05
C GLN A 149 -14.75 -9.41 27.37
N LEU A 150 -14.44 -8.31 26.67
CA LEU A 150 -13.21 -7.54 26.83
C LEU A 150 -12.91 -7.19 28.30
N GLU A 151 -13.89 -6.67 29.05
CA GLU A 151 -13.74 -6.32 30.46
C GLU A 151 -13.65 -7.55 31.39
N THR A 152 -14.04 -8.72 30.91
CA THR A 152 -13.87 -10.00 31.61
C THR A 152 -12.45 -10.51 31.42
N ILE A 153 -11.94 -10.43 30.20
CA ILE A 153 -10.56 -10.83 29.83
C ILE A 153 -9.54 -10.00 30.60
N LYS A 154 -9.70 -8.68 30.68
CA LYS A 154 -8.81 -7.79 31.47
C LYS A 154 -8.65 -8.16 32.94
N LYS A 155 -9.52 -9.00 33.48
CA LYS A 155 -9.49 -9.43 34.90
C LYS A 155 -8.93 -10.84 35.08
N VAL A 156 -8.53 -11.50 34.03
CA VAL A 156 -7.91 -12.82 34.09
C VAL A 156 -6.51 -12.69 34.70
N GLN A 157 -6.15 -13.59 35.58
CA GLN A 157 -4.82 -13.56 36.21
C GLN A 157 -3.73 -13.87 35.16
N GLY A 158 -2.76 -12.98 35.04
CA GLY A 158 -1.67 -13.05 34.10
C GLY A 158 -1.91 -12.17 32.87
N VAL A 159 -3.07 -11.53 32.75
CA VAL A 159 -3.34 -10.52 31.73
C VAL A 159 -2.86 -9.15 32.23
N LYS A 160 -1.92 -8.53 31.53
CA LYS A 160 -1.42 -7.17 31.76
C LYS A 160 -2.40 -6.14 31.18
N ASN A 161 -2.85 -6.36 29.93
CA ASN A 161 -3.85 -5.55 29.25
C ASN A 161 -4.63 -6.40 28.22
N ALA A 162 -5.75 -5.86 27.72
CA ALA A 162 -6.45 -6.42 26.56
C ALA A 162 -7.17 -5.30 25.82
N PHE A 163 -7.09 -5.30 24.50
CA PHE A 163 -7.68 -4.26 23.64
C PHE A 163 -8.12 -4.86 22.30
N VAL A 164 -9.06 -4.19 21.66
CA VAL A 164 -9.50 -4.59 20.31
C VAL A 164 -8.43 -4.19 19.31
N ALA A 165 -8.01 -5.11 18.46
CA ALA A 165 -7.04 -4.88 17.41
C ALA A 165 -7.51 -3.75 16.46
N ALA A 166 -6.64 -2.82 16.13
CA ALA A 166 -6.91 -1.80 15.13
C ALA A 166 -6.94 -2.44 13.73
N THR A 167 -7.75 -1.88 12.84
CA THR A 167 -7.93 -2.39 11.47
C THR A 167 -7.39 -1.37 10.47
N TYR A 168 -6.67 -1.85 9.47
CA TYR A 168 -6.11 -1.08 8.38
C TYR A 168 -6.72 -1.52 7.05
N GLN A 169 -6.77 -0.63 6.07
CA GLN A 169 -7.28 -0.90 4.74
C GLN A 169 -6.19 -0.65 3.71
N VAL A 170 -6.14 -1.48 2.69
CA VAL A 170 -5.31 -1.20 1.51
C VAL A 170 -5.69 0.18 0.97
N PRO A 171 -4.72 1.07 0.73
CA PRO A 171 -5.00 2.32 0.06
C PRO A 171 -5.65 2.04 -1.28
N LYS A 172 -6.88 2.53 -1.50
CA LYS A 172 -7.57 2.35 -2.79
C LYS A 172 -6.76 3.06 -3.87
N GLU A 173 -6.00 2.30 -4.60
CA GLU A 173 -5.28 2.82 -5.76
C GLU A 173 -6.27 3.33 -6.79
N GLN A 174 -6.00 4.51 -7.34
CA GLN A 174 -6.61 4.86 -8.61
C GLN A 174 -6.06 3.86 -9.63
N LYS A 175 -6.93 3.04 -10.24
CA LYS A 175 -6.54 2.20 -11.37
C LYS A 175 -5.86 3.06 -12.44
N ILE A 176 -4.56 3.11 -12.40
CA ILE A 176 -3.78 3.71 -13.45
C ILE A 176 -3.60 2.60 -14.49
N THR A 177 -4.53 2.52 -15.41
CA THR A 177 -4.54 1.53 -16.51
C THR A 177 -3.55 1.91 -17.61
N SER A 178 -2.34 2.34 -17.25
CA SER A 178 -1.32 2.65 -18.25
C SER A 178 -0.22 1.60 -18.23
N PRO A 179 -0.02 0.90 -19.38
CA PRO A 179 1.14 0.01 -19.53
C PRO A 179 2.49 0.74 -19.38
N GLU A 180 2.50 2.06 -19.42
CA GLU A 180 3.71 2.89 -19.37
C GLU A 180 4.20 3.18 -17.96
N ILE A 181 3.36 2.95 -16.92
CA ILE A 181 3.80 3.09 -15.54
C ILE A 181 4.88 2.06 -15.22
N GLY A 182 4.79 0.85 -15.78
CA GLY A 182 5.86 -0.13 -15.70
C GLY A 182 7.20 0.36 -16.27
N THR A 183 7.15 1.17 -17.35
CA THR A 183 8.38 1.74 -17.93
C THR A 183 8.96 2.90 -17.11
N ASN A 184 8.13 3.63 -16.37
CA ASN A 184 8.60 4.67 -15.46
C ASN A 184 9.30 4.10 -14.21
N MET A 185 8.96 2.90 -13.78
CA MET A 185 9.67 2.21 -12.69
C MET A 185 11.12 1.83 -13.03
N ILE A 186 11.45 1.65 -14.30
CA ILE A 186 12.85 1.43 -14.73
C ILE A 186 13.77 2.53 -14.23
N THR A 187 13.23 3.70 -14.04
CA THR A 187 13.97 4.92 -13.72
C THR A 187 14.00 5.24 -12.23
N SER A 188 13.28 4.50 -11.38
CA SER A 188 13.31 4.76 -9.94
C SER A 188 14.74 4.66 -9.40
N ARG A 189 15.50 3.66 -9.82
CA ARG A 189 16.93 3.55 -9.51
C ARG A 189 17.77 4.65 -10.14
N ASP A 190 17.52 4.98 -11.42
CA ASP A 190 18.21 6.05 -12.11
C ASP A 190 17.92 7.42 -11.49
N LEU A 191 16.68 7.65 -11.03
CA LEU A 191 16.29 8.86 -10.31
C LEU A 191 17.01 8.96 -8.97
N ILE A 192 17.10 7.88 -8.22
CA ILE A 192 17.86 7.83 -6.96
C ILE A 192 19.36 7.95 -7.23
N SER A 193 19.88 7.33 -8.29
CA SER A 193 21.30 7.38 -8.64
C SER A 193 21.74 8.67 -9.32
N THR A 194 20.83 9.38 -10.01
CA THR A 194 21.13 10.64 -10.72
C THR A 194 20.74 11.89 -9.94
N GLY A 195 19.95 11.75 -8.86
CA GLY A 195 19.60 12.85 -7.97
C GLY A 195 20.71 13.23 -6.98
N ASN A 196 20.38 14.09 -6.04
CA ASN A 196 21.29 14.55 -4.98
C ASN A 196 21.73 13.46 -3.99
N ILE A 197 21.21 12.25 -4.13
CA ILE A 197 21.58 11.07 -3.34
C ILE A 197 22.65 10.25 -4.08
N GLN A 198 23.34 10.85 -5.02
CA GLN A 198 24.45 10.18 -5.70
C GLN A 198 25.50 9.78 -4.68
N ASN A 199 25.53 8.50 -4.43
CA ASN A 199 26.59 7.87 -3.67
C ASN A 199 27.85 7.68 -4.55
N GLY A 200 28.06 8.60 -5.46
CA GLY A 200 29.19 8.65 -6.35
C GLY A 200 29.36 7.36 -7.16
N GLU A 201 30.31 6.53 -6.77
CA GLU A 201 30.69 5.32 -7.50
C GLU A 201 30.13 4.03 -6.84
N LEU A 202 29.40 4.13 -5.72
CA LEU A 202 28.91 2.98 -4.98
C LEU A 202 27.60 2.47 -5.61
N ASN A 203 27.70 1.49 -6.45
CA ASN A 203 26.57 0.88 -7.12
C ASN A 203 26.00 -0.28 -6.28
N TYR A 204 25.40 0.03 -5.15
CA TYR A 204 24.72 -0.97 -4.32
C TYR A 204 23.49 -1.54 -5.01
N THR A 205 23.38 -2.86 -5.06
CA THR A 205 22.29 -3.57 -5.73
C THR A 205 21.42 -4.37 -4.76
N GLY A 206 21.68 -4.26 -3.45
CA GLY A 206 21.02 -5.07 -2.43
C GLY A 206 21.50 -6.53 -2.40
N GLN A 207 22.70 -6.80 -2.97
CA GLN A 207 23.25 -8.15 -2.98
C GLN A 207 23.47 -8.69 -1.56
N GLY A 208 22.92 -9.86 -1.28
CA GLY A 208 22.97 -10.51 0.03
C GLY A 208 21.94 -10.01 1.03
N MET A 209 21.20 -8.94 0.71
CA MET A 209 20.16 -8.39 1.58
C MET A 209 18.83 -9.14 1.42
N VAL A 210 18.10 -9.25 2.52
CA VAL A 210 16.78 -9.88 2.63
C VAL A 210 15.78 -8.86 3.11
N ILE A 211 14.70 -8.67 2.35
CA ILE A 211 13.70 -7.64 2.63
C ILE A 211 12.33 -8.30 2.80
N ALA A 212 11.74 -8.17 3.98
CA ALA A 212 10.35 -8.56 4.22
C ALA A 212 9.40 -7.49 3.68
N VAL A 213 8.38 -7.92 2.93
CA VAL A 213 7.34 -7.04 2.38
C VAL A 213 6.00 -7.46 2.97
N LEU A 214 5.52 -6.68 3.95
CA LEU A 214 4.23 -6.87 4.59
C LEU A 214 3.17 -6.08 3.80
N ASP A 215 2.45 -6.78 2.92
CA ASP A 215 1.55 -6.14 1.95
C ASP A 215 0.44 -7.11 1.48
N THR A 216 -0.19 -6.83 0.34
CA THR A 216 -1.25 -7.65 -0.28
C THR A 216 -0.74 -8.96 -0.92
N GLY A 217 0.55 -9.26 -0.79
CA GLY A 217 1.21 -10.40 -1.40
C GLY A 217 2.04 -10.05 -2.64
N ILE A 218 2.63 -11.05 -3.26
CA ILE A 218 3.55 -10.89 -4.41
C ILE A 218 3.20 -11.88 -5.51
N SER A 219 2.97 -11.38 -6.72
CA SER A 219 2.90 -12.21 -7.93
C SER A 219 4.31 -12.70 -8.30
N TYR A 220 4.88 -13.58 -7.49
CA TYR A 220 6.27 -14.03 -7.56
C TYR A 220 6.66 -14.71 -8.89
N ARG A 221 5.68 -15.13 -9.70
CA ARG A 221 5.89 -15.67 -11.07
C ARG A 221 5.96 -14.57 -12.14
N HIS A 222 5.72 -13.31 -11.78
CA HIS A 222 5.86 -12.20 -12.70
C HIS A 222 7.31 -12.03 -13.17
N ASP A 223 7.54 -11.60 -14.41
CA ASP A 223 8.86 -11.45 -15.02
C ASP A 223 9.85 -10.62 -14.20
N ALA A 224 9.36 -9.71 -13.36
CA ALA A 224 10.18 -8.92 -12.44
C ALA A 224 10.91 -9.75 -11.38
N PHE A 225 10.42 -10.96 -11.05
CA PHE A 225 10.88 -11.77 -9.91
C PHE A 225 11.46 -13.14 -10.28
N VAL A 226 11.53 -13.46 -11.58
CA VAL A 226 12.06 -14.77 -12.04
C VAL A 226 13.58 -14.83 -12.11
N THR A 227 14.27 -13.69 -12.08
CA THR A 227 15.74 -13.64 -12.11
C THR A 227 16.29 -13.84 -10.69
N ALA A 228 17.03 -14.91 -10.49
CA ALA A 228 17.69 -15.17 -9.21
C ALA A 228 18.71 -14.07 -8.89
N PRO A 229 18.74 -13.56 -7.64
CA PRO A 229 19.74 -12.59 -7.22
C PRO A 229 21.16 -13.17 -7.24
N VAL A 230 22.14 -12.30 -7.45
CA VAL A 230 23.56 -12.70 -7.38
C VAL A 230 23.96 -12.84 -5.90
N ASN A 231 24.58 -13.98 -5.54
CA ASN A 231 25.05 -14.25 -4.17
C ASN A 231 23.97 -14.08 -3.09
N HIS A 232 22.79 -14.64 -3.33
CA HIS A 232 21.71 -14.65 -2.35
C HIS A 232 22.06 -15.49 -1.11
N SER A 233 21.68 -15.01 0.07
CA SER A 233 21.96 -15.64 1.37
C SER A 233 20.96 -16.74 1.72
N VAL A 234 19.69 -16.52 1.44
CA VAL A 234 18.60 -17.46 1.77
C VAL A 234 18.43 -18.48 0.65
N THR A 235 18.57 -19.73 1.01
CA THR A 235 18.43 -20.91 0.12
C THR A 235 17.33 -21.82 0.66
N VAL A 236 16.96 -22.86 -0.11
CA VAL A 236 16.02 -23.88 0.37
C VAL A 236 16.46 -24.50 1.70
N ALA A 237 17.76 -24.75 1.86
CA ALA A 237 18.28 -25.41 3.07
C ALA A 237 18.22 -24.46 4.28
N THR A 238 18.68 -23.21 4.14
CA THR A 238 18.61 -22.23 5.23
C THR A 238 17.17 -21.86 5.58
N MET A 239 16.28 -21.79 4.58
CA MET A 239 14.85 -21.56 4.83
C MET A 239 14.21 -22.73 5.59
N ALA A 240 14.56 -23.97 5.27
CA ALA A 240 14.05 -25.14 5.98
C ALA A 240 14.44 -25.13 7.47
N ASP A 241 15.67 -24.68 7.77
CA ASP A 241 16.14 -24.54 9.15
C ASP A 241 15.43 -23.37 9.86
N ALA A 242 15.22 -22.24 9.17
CA ALA A 242 14.55 -21.07 9.73
C ALA A 242 13.06 -21.32 10.05
N ILE A 243 12.33 -22.00 9.16
CA ILE A 243 10.91 -22.31 9.35
C ILE A 243 10.67 -23.14 10.62
N ALA A 244 11.60 -24.01 10.98
CA ALA A 244 11.49 -24.82 12.20
C ALA A 244 11.40 -23.98 13.50
N ASN A 245 11.74 -22.69 13.43
CA ASN A 245 11.67 -21.74 14.54
C ASN A 245 10.43 -20.83 14.48
N LEU A 246 9.61 -20.90 13.42
CA LEU A 246 8.42 -20.08 13.26
C LEU A 246 7.19 -20.77 13.84
N ASP A 247 6.28 -19.99 14.43
CA ASP A 247 4.99 -20.46 14.95
C ASP A 247 3.89 -20.34 13.88
N LEU A 248 4.11 -20.93 12.71
CA LEU A 248 3.13 -20.88 11.63
C LEU A 248 1.95 -21.81 11.91
N VAL A 249 0.74 -21.27 11.92
CA VAL A 249 -0.50 -22.00 12.26
C VAL A 249 -0.77 -23.21 11.35
N ALA A 250 -0.23 -23.21 10.14
CA ALA A 250 -0.44 -24.26 9.17
C ALA A 250 0.74 -25.25 9.04
N GLU A 251 1.54 -25.40 10.10
CA GLU A 251 2.75 -26.25 10.15
C GLU A 251 2.55 -27.65 9.52
N ASP A 252 1.43 -28.29 9.79
CA ASP A 252 1.10 -29.63 9.28
C ASP A 252 1.01 -29.71 7.75
N ASN A 253 0.68 -28.63 7.06
CA ASN A 253 0.48 -28.62 5.62
C ASN A 253 1.79 -28.44 4.83
N PHE A 254 2.82 -27.84 5.43
CA PHE A 254 4.09 -27.56 4.73
C PHE A 254 5.08 -28.72 4.80
N TYR A 255 5.02 -29.49 5.87
CA TYR A 255 5.96 -30.58 6.17
C TYR A 255 5.45 -31.95 5.78
N THR A 256 4.14 -32.20 5.82
CA THR A 256 3.59 -33.58 5.71
C THR A 256 3.65 -34.16 4.31
N ALA A 257 3.61 -33.35 3.28
CA ALA A 257 3.70 -33.82 1.90
C ALA A 257 5.08 -34.42 1.53
N THR A 258 6.12 -34.09 2.30
CA THR A 258 7.52 -34.38 1.97
C THR A 258 8.29 -35.09 3.08
N GLY A 259 7.63 -35.48 4.18
CA GLY A 259 8.28 -36.17 5.29
C GLY A 259 9.35 -35.36 6.01
N GLY A 260 9.12 -34.04 6.17
CA GLY A 260 10.01 -33.13 6.87
C GLY A 260 11.12 -32.53 5.99
N THR A 261 11.05 -32.70 4.68
CA THR A 261 12.03 -32.10 3.76
C THR A 261 11.34 -31.01 2.94
N LEU A 262 11.77 -29.77 3.11
CA LEU A 262 11.34 -28.67 2.25
C LEU A 262 11.79 -28.95 0.83
N VAL A 263 10.86 -29.17 -0.09
CA VAL A 263 11.18 -29.29 -1.51
C VAL A 263 10.93 -27.94 -2.15
N ALA A 264 11.96 -27.38 -2.77
CA ALA A 264 11.81 -26.25 -3.67
C ALA A 264 11.02 -26.74 -4.90
N ASP A 265 9.72 -26.73 -4.79
CA ASP A 265 8.86 -26.91 -5.93
C ASP A 265 8.32 -25.53 -6.33
N GLU A 266 9.11 -24.83 -7.15
CA GLU A 266 8.72 -23.53 -7.73
C GLU A 266 7.39 -23.62 -8.52
N SER A 267 6.92 -24.83 -8.80
CA SER A 267 5.64 -25.09 -9.46
C SER A 267 4.49 -25.27 -8.47
N SER A 268 4.77 -25.49 -7.18
CA SER A 268 3.77 -25.74 -6.15
C SER A 268 3.38 -24.45 -5.42
N VAL A 269 2.13 -24.08 -5.50
CA VAL A 269 1.55 -23.01 -4.68
C VAL A 269 1.62 -23.31 -3.18
N ASN A 270 1.78 -24.58 -2.83
CA ASN A 270 1.80 -25.07 -1.45
C ASN A 270 3.21 -25.08 -0.82
N SER A 271 4.21 -24.50 -1.46
CA SER A 271 5.55 -24.39 -0.90
C SER A 271 5.78 -23.02 -0.30
N ILE A 272 6.31 -22.96 0.90
CA ILE A 272 6.71 -21.71 1.53
C ILE A 272 7.90 -21.05 0.80
N TYR A 273 8.81 -21.83 0.25
CA TYR A 273 9.90 -21.37 -0.61
C TYR A 273 9.40 -21.24 -2.05
N LYS A 274 9.25 -20.01 -2.54
CA LYS A 274 8.73 -19.74 -3.89
C LYS A 274 9.80 -19.78 -4.97
N SER A 275 10.94 -19.13 -4.73
CA SER A 275 12.07 -19.05 -5.67
C SER A 275 13.31 -18.51 -4.97
N ALA A 276 14.47 -18.50 -5.65
CA ALA A 276 15.67 -17.85 -5.14
C ALA A 276 15.49 -16.33 -4.96
N LYS A 277 14.57 -15.69 -5.70
CA LYS A 277 14.23 -14.26 -5.56
C LYS A 277 13.24 -14.02 -4.43
N VAL A 278 12.31 -14.93 -4.23
CA VAL A 278 11.29 -14.88 -3.17
C VAL A 278 11.39 -16.18 -2.35
N PRO A 279 12.37 -16.27 -1.42
CA PRO A 279 12.63 -17.52 -0.69
C PRO A 279 11.61 -17.83 0.40
N PHE A 280 10.74 -16.90 0.75
CA PHE A 280 9.66 -17.08 1.71
C PHE A 280 8.37 -16.46 1.19
N GLY A 281 7.24 -17.16 1.37
CA GLY A 281 5.91 -16.65 1.07
C GLY A 281 4.87 -17.29 1.94
N TYR A 282 4.20 -16.48 2.78
CA TYR A 282 3.14 -16.90 3.67
C TYR A 282 2.00 -15.89 3.72
N ASP A 283 0.76 -16.38 3.72
CA ASP A 283 -0.45 -15.60 3.91
C ASP A 283 -0.90 -15.70 5.36
N TYR A 284 -0.70 -14.63 6.11
CA TYR A 284 -1.06 -14.55 7.53
C TYR A 284 -2.57 -14.40 7.75
N THR A 285 -3.34 -14.06 6.74
CA THR A 285 -4.79 -13.91 6.87
C THR A 285 -5.53 -15.23 6.70
N ASP A 286 -5.07 -16.07 5.78
CA ASP A 286 -5.67 -17.37 5.47
C ASP A 286 -4.87 -18.53 6.07
N ASN A 287 -3.71 -18.23 6.70
CA ASN A 287 -2.78 -19.21 7.28
C ASN A 287 -2.37 -20.29 6.28
N ASP A 288 -1.92 -19.85 5.10
CA ASP A 288 -1.43 -20.74 4.06
C ASP A 288 -0.21 -20.14 3.31
N THR A 289 0.21 -20.76 2.23
CA THR A 289 1.38 -20.30 1.45
C THR A 289 1.01 -19.63 0.13
N GLU A 290 -0.25 -19.36 -0.16
CA GLU A 290 -0.61 -18.67 -1.39
C GLU A 290 -0.52 -17.16 -1.21
N ILE A 291 0.57 -16.58 -1.70
CA ILE A 291 0.85 -15.14 -1.61
C ILE A 291 0.56 -14.38 -2.90
N THR A 292 0.02 -15.04 -3.93
CA THR A 292 -0.36 -14.33 -5.16
C THR A 292 -1.61 -13.51 -4.89
N PRO A 293 -1.57 -12.20 -5.09
CA PRO A 293 -2.75 -11.36 -4.87
C PRO A 293 -3.91 -11.80 -5.75
N ILE A 294 -5.13 -11.71 -5.22
CA ILE A 294 -6.35 -12.03 -5.96
C ILE A 294 -6.74 -10.86 -6.84
N ASP A 295 -7.08 -11.14 -8.09
CA ASP A 295 -7.62 -10.22 -9.10
C ASP A 295 -6.80 -8.93 -9.31
N ASP A 296 -7.34 -7.79 -8.88
CA ASP A 296 -6.78 -6.45 -9.16
C ASP A 296 -5.95 -5.88 -7.98
N GLU A 297 -5.77 -6.62 -6.88
CA GLU A 297 -5.07 -6.14 -5.68
C GLU A 297 -3.54 -6.30 -5.81
N ASN A 298 -2.95 -5.65 -6.78
CA ASN A 298 -1.53 -5.77 -7.14
C ASN A 298 -0.58 -4.87 -6.32
N HIS A 299 -1.01 -4.26 -5.23
CA HIS A 299 -0.24 -3.28 -4.47
C HIS A 299 1.11 -3.85 -4.01
N GLY A 300 1.13 -4.97 -3.30
CA GLY A 300 2.36 -5.62 -2.83
C GLY A 300 3.28 -6.09 -3.95
N THR A 301 2.73 -6.53 -5.09
CA THR A 301 3.52 -6.84 -6.29
C THR A 301 4.21 -5.60 -6.84
N HIS A 302 3.52 -4.45 -6.87
CA HIS A 302 4.07 -3.17 -7.32
C HIS A 302 5.16 -2.68 -6.37
N VAL A 303 4.91 -2.70 -5.07
CA VAL A 303 5.87 -2.36 -4.01
C VAL A 303 7.13 -3.21 -4.14
N SER A 304 6.98 -4.54 -4.21
CA SER A 304 8.08 -5.50 -4.39
C SER A 304 8.87 -5.24 -5.67
N GLY A 305 8.20 -4.87 -6.75
CA GLY A 305 8.83 -4.51 -8.02
C GLY A 305 9.67 -3.24 -7.91
N THR A 306 9.19 -2.23 -7.16
CA THR A 306 9.93 -1.00 -6.87
C THR A 306 11.16 -1.29 -6.00
N ILE A 307 11.04 -2.17 -5.01
CA ILE A 307 12.15 -2.56 -4.15
C ILE A 307 13.20 -3.34 -4.94
N ALA A 308 12.83 -4.46 -5.55
CA ALA A 308 13.79 -5.44 -6.00
C ALA A 308 13.47 -6.13 -7.35
N GLY A 309 12.57 -5.55 -8.15
CA GLY A 309 12.30 -6.07 -9.49
C GLY A 309 13.56 -6.16 -10.35
N ASN A 310 13.73 -7.25 -11.13
CA ASN A 310 14.91 -7.46 -11.95
C ASN A 310 14.57 -8.14 -13.28
N SER A 311 14.10 -7.36 -14.24
CA SER A 311 13.79 -7.82 -15.60
C SER A 311 14.37 -6.87 -16.65
N ALA A 312 14.11 -7.15 -17.92
CA ALA A 312 14.48 -6.25 -19.01
C ALA A 312 13.67 -4.94 -19.00
N ILE A 313 12.48 -4.96 -18.39
CA ILE A 313 11.54 -3.83 -18.37
C ILE A 313 11.57 -3.11 -17.02
N ILE A 314 11.74 -3.84 -15.92
CA ILE A 314 11.69 -3.28 -14.56
C ILE A 314 13.01 -3.52 -13.84
N LYS A 315 13.57 -2.44 -13.28
CA LYS A 315 14.71 -2.47 -12.36
C LYS A 315 14.31 -1.74 -11.07
N GLY A 316 14.14 -2.50 -9.99
CA GLY A 316 13.97 -1.97 -8.66
C GLY A 316 15.23 -1.29 -8.13
N VAL A 317 15.13 -0.67 -6.97
CA VAL A 317 16.25 0.03 -6.31
C VAL A 317 17.35 -0.96 -5.89
N ALA A 318 16.95 -2.13 -5.39
CA ALA A 318 17.82 -3.22 -4.92
C ALA A 318 17.59 -4.53 -5.72
N PRO A 319 17.93 -4.57 -7.03
CA PRO A 319 17.53 -5.67 -7.91
C PRO A 319 18.16 -7.02 -7.55
N ASP A 320 19.21 -7.05 -6.73
CA ASP A 320 19.88 -8.27 -6.26
C ASP A 320 19.52 -8.65 -4.81
N ALA A 321 18.59 -7.93 -4.16
CA ALA A 321 18.00 -8.33 -2.88
C ALA A 321 17.02 -9.51 -3.05
N GLN A 322 16.87 -10.30 -2.00
CA GLN A 322 15.80 -11.30 -1.85
C GLN A 322 14.58 -10.66 -1.18
N LEU A 323 13.40 -11.17 -1.49
CA LEU A 323 12.13 -10.69 -0.93
C LEU A 323 11.45 -11.79 -0.15
N MET A 324 11.01 -11.51 1.08
CA MET A 324 10.08 -12.36 1.80
C MET A 324 8.68 -11.80 1.64
N GLY A 325 7.82 -12.56 0.99
CA GLY A 325 6.43 -12.18 0.72
C GLY A 325 5.55 -12.53 1.92
N MET A 326 5.25 -11.54 2.75
CA MET A 326 4.37 -11.66 3.91
C MET A 326 3.03 -11.03 3.57
N LYS A 327 2.07 -11.85 3.13
CA LYS A 327 0.72 -11.36 2.81
C LYS A 327 -0.03 -11.14 4.11
N VAL A 328 -0.31 -9.87 4.40
CA VAL A 328 -0.99 -9.44 5.63
C VAL A 328 -2.38 -8.86 5.37
N PHE A 329 -2.76 -8.63 4.13
CA PHE A 329 -4.11 -8.20 3.75
C PHE A 329 -4.93 -9.36 3.22
N ASN A 330 -6.15 -9.49 3.73
CA ASN A 330 -7.13 -10.45 3.22
C ASN A 330 -7.70 -10.02 1.86
N ASP A 331 -8.55 -10.85 1.28
CA ASP A 331 -9.15 -10.63 -0.05
C ASP A 331 -10.04 -9.39 -0.12
N GLU A 332 -10.56 -8.90 1.01
CA GLU A 332 -11.32 -7.66 1.10
C GLU A 332 -10.42 -6.42 1.23
N GLY A 333 -9.10 -6.59 1.23
CA GLY A 333 -8.12 -5.53 1.35
C GLY A 333 -8.04 -4.97 2.78
N SER A 334 -8.27 -5.80 3.79
CA SER A 334 -8.25 -5.43 5.21
C SER A 334 -7.18 -6.22 5.97
N THR A 335 -6.56 -5.59 6.97
CA THR A 335 -5.67 -6.22 7.95
C THR A 335 -5.92 -5.65 9.33
N ASN A 336 -5.31 -6.23 10.35
CA ASN A 336 -5.37 -5.74 11.72
C ASN A 336 -4.06 -5.98 12.48
N ASP A 337 -3.92 -5.40 13.67
CA ASP A 337 -2.71 -5.51 14.49
C ASP A 337 -2.31 -6.96 14.78
N ALA A 338 -3.27 -7.86 14.94
CA ALA A 338 -2.97 -9.27 15.24
C ALA A 338 -2.19 -9.93 14.10
N VAL A 339 -2.61 -9.70 12.86
CA VAL A 339 -1.91 -10.19 11.66
C VAL A 339 -0.53 -9.53 11.53
N LEU A 340 -0.45 -8.21 11.80
CA LEU A 340 0.81 -7.48 11.72
C LEU A 340 1.82 -7.97 12.76
N PHE A 341 1.40 -8.22 14.01
CA PHE A 341 2.29 -8.72 15.05
C PHE A 341 2.87 -10.09 14.69
N ALA A 342 2.05 -11.00 14.15
CA ALA A 342 2.51 -12.30 13.70
C ALA A 342 3.56 -12.18 12.59
N ALA A 343 3.29 -11.36 11.57
CA ALA A 343 4.24 -11.17 10.46
C ALA A 343 5.53 -10.46 10.89
N LEU A 344 5.44 -9.49 11.81
CA LEU A 344 6.61 -8.77 12.34
C LEU A 344 7.48 -9.68 13.21
N GLN A 345 6.87 -10.52 14.06
CA GLN A 345 7.60 -11.52 14.84
C GLN A 345 8.34 -12.52 13.94
N ASP A 346 7.67 -13.03 12.90
CA ASP A 346 8.30 -13.94 11.96
C ASP A 346 9.40 -13.27 11.15
N ALA A 347 9.24 -12.00 10.76
CA ALA A 347 10.30 -11.25 10.09
C ALA A 347 11.57 -11.12 10.97
N LEU A 348 11.39 -10.90 12.27
CA LEU A 348 12.48 -10.88 13.25
C LEU A 348 13.14 -12.26 13.34
N LEU A 349 12.35 -13.33 13.48
CA LEU A 349 12.85 -14.71 13.58
C LEU A 349 13.51 -15.21 12.28
N LEU A 350 13.16 -14.65 11.15
CA LEU A 350 13.76 -14.94 9.83
C LEU A 350 15.03 -14.13 9.55
N ASP A 351 15.47 -13.29 10.49
CA ASP A 351 16.70 -12.49 10.38
C ASP A 351 16.74 -11.65 9.10
N VAL A 352 15.67 -10.90 8.85
CA VAL A 352 15.63 -10.02 7.69
C VAL A 352 16.43 -8.74 7.96
N ASP A 353 17.01 -8.15 6.92
CA ASP A 353 17.76 -6.88 7.05
C ASP A 353 16.83 -5.66 7.09
N VAL A 354 15.70 -5.75 6.38
CA VAL A 354 14.75 -4.63 6.20
C VAL A 354 13.32 -5.17 6.20
N ILE A 355 12.43 -4.46 6.87
CA ILE A 355 10.98 -4.66 6.79
C ILE A 355 10.35 -3.47 6.08
N ASN A 356 9.57 -3.72 5.03
CA ASN A 356 8.79 -2.69 4.34
C ASN A 356 7.30 -2.85 4.64
N MET A 357 6.69 -1.79 5.16
CA MET A 357 5.25 -1.69 5.42
C MET A 357 4.66 -0.50 4.66
N SER A 358 4.17 -0.76 3.44
CA SER A 358 3.48 0.25 2.63
C SER A 358 2.01 0.35 2.98
N LEU A 359 1.70 0.49 4.26
CA LEU A 359 0.36 0.48 4.83
C LEU A 359 0.21 1.53 5.95
N GLY A 360 -1.00 1.72 6.41
CA GLY A 360 -1.28 2.59 7.56
C GLY A 360 -2.69 3.19 7.53
N SER A 361 -2.99 3.97 8.54
CA SER A 361 -4.21 4.75 8.68
C SER A 361 -3.92 6.24 8.68
N SER A 362 -4.93 7.06 8.32
CA SER A 362 -4.81 8.52 8.37
C SER A 362 -4.67 8.99 9.81
N CYS A 363 -3.64 9.76 10.12
CA CYS A 363 -3.36 10.34 11.43
C CYS A 363 -3.08 9.30 12.53
N GLY A 364 -1.83 9.23 12.97
CA GLY A 364 -1.44 8.43 14.12
C GLY A 364 -1.87 9.08 15.43
N PHE A 365 -2.44 8.26 16.31
CA PHE A 365 -2.71 8.63 17.70
C PHE A 365 -2.17 7.52 18.59
N THR A 366 -1.56 7.89 19.70
CA THR A 366 -1.14 6.93 20.71
C THR A 366 -2.38 6.40 21.42
N VAL A 367 -2.72 5.15 21.17
CA VAL A 367 -3.77 4.38 21.84
C VAL A 367 -3.15 3.11 22.41
N GLU A 368 -3.94 2.27 23.10
CA GLU A 368 -3.41 1.03 23.68
C GLU A 368 -2.81 0.07 22.63
N SER A 369 -3.40 0.00 21.45
CA SER A 369 -2.86 -0.78 20.31
C SER A 369 -1.53 -0.21 19.80
N ASP A 370 -1.42 1.12 19.68
CA ASP A 370 -0.17 1.75 19.25
C ASP A 370 0.96 1.50 20.28
N ALA A 371 0.65 1.43 21.58
CA ALA A 371 1.63 1.13 22.61
C ALA A 371 2.20 -0.30 22.48
N ALA A 372 1.34 -1.30 22.22
CA ALA A 372 1.80 -2.67 22.01
C ALA A 372 2.59 -2.81 20.69
N LEU A 373 2.15 -2.11 19.63
CA LEU A 373 2.88 -2.08 18.36
C LEU A 373 4.25 -1.38 18.51
N GLN A 374 4.34 -0.37 19.41
CA GLN A 374 5.62 0.25 19.73
C GLN A 374 6.59 -0.74 20.39
N GLU A 375 6.13 -1.60 21.33
CA GLU A 375 6.97 -2.65 21.93
C GLU A 375 7.53 -3.58 20.84
N VAL A 376 6.72 -3.97 19.85
CA VAL A 376 7.18 -4.78 18.72
C VAL A 376 8.20 -4.02 17.85
N TYR A 377 8.01 -2.73 17.62
CA TYR A 377 8.91 -1.92 16.80
C TYR A 377 10.25 -1.71 17.49
N ASP A 378 10.24 -1.47 18.81
CA ASP A 378 11.46 -1.33 19.61
C ASP A 378 12.28 -2.62 19.56
N ALA A 379 11.64 -3.79 19.66
CA ALA A 379 12.30 -5.09 19.54
C ALA A 379 12.93 -5.30 18.14
N ILE A 380 12.28 -4.84 17.07
CA ILE A 380 12.80 -4.91 15.70
C ILE A 380 14.02 -4.00 15.53
N GLU A 381 13.97 -2.76 16.07
CA GLU A 381 15.10 -1.83 16.05
C GLU A 381 16.29 -2.40 16.83
N GLU A 382 16.05 -2.98 18.00
CA GLU A 382 17.08 -3.60 18.83
C GLU A 382 17.75 -4.81 18.14
N ALA A 383 16.96 -5.57 17.38
CA ALA A 383 17.50 -6.63 16.51
C ALA A 383 18.34 -6.08 15.34
N GLY A 384 18.44 -4.76 15.16
CA GLY A 384 19.19 -4.13 14.09
C GLY A 384 18.51 -4.16 12.73
N ILE A 385 17.22 -4.49 12.68
CA ILE A 385 16.40 -4.56 11.47
C ILE A 385 15.89 -3.16 11.15
N ASN A 386 16.05 -2.71 9.90
CA ASN A 386 15.53 -1.42 9.46
C ASN A 386 14.04 -1.53 9.11
N LEU A 387 13.20 -0.71 9.75
CA LEU A 387 11.74 -0.74 9.59
C LEU A 387 11.26 0.48 8.78
N ASP A 388 11.00 0.27 7.49
CA ASP A 388 10.52 1.28 6.55
C ASP A 388 8.99 1.28 6.49
N VAL A 389 8.36 2.36 6.97
CA VAL A 389 6.90 2.49 6.99
C VAL A 389 6.45 3.71 6.20
N SER A 390 5.45 3.56 5.32
CA SER A 390 4.95 4.68 4.52
C SER A 390 4.33 5.78 5.38
N ALA A 391 4.68 7.03 5.10
CA ALA A 391 4.12 8.21 5.79
C ALA A 391 2.61 8.41 5.53
N GLY A 392 2.03 7.68 4.58
CA GLY A 392 0.63 7.74 4.21
C GLY A 392 0.30 8.78 3.15
N ASN A 393 -0.94 8.75 2.66
CA ASN A 393 -1.41 9.53 1.51
C ASN A 393 -2.30 10.72 1.90
N SER A 394 -2.61 10.90 3.17
CA SER A 394 -3.60 11.89 3.61
C SER A 394 -3.11 13.32 3.51
N GLY A 395 -1.87 13.59 3.85
CA GLY A 395 -1.25 14.92 3.80
C GLY A 395 -1.84 15.95 4.76
N THR A 396 -3.06 15.72 5.26
CA THR A 396 -3.75 16.56 6.24
C THR A 396 -4.58 15.72 7.19
N SER A 397 -4.78 16.21 8.43
CA SER A 397 -5.63 15.55 9.44
C SER A 397 -7.12 15.49 9.05
N ALA A 398 -7.53 16.18 8.01
CA ALA A 398 -8.92 16.26 7.57
C ALA A 398 -9.27 15.22 6.49
N ASP A 399 -8.39 14.35 6.16
CA ASP A 399 -8.49 13.33 5.12
C ASP A 399 -9.42 13.73 3.96
N LYS A 400 -8.88 14.49 3.04
CA LYS A 400 -9.66 15.02 1.92
C LYS A 400 -9.57 14.17 0.67
N ASN A 401 -8.76 13.16 0.74
CA ASN A 401 -8.25 12.50 -0.43
C ASN A 401 -9.24 11.58 -1.11
N ASN A 402 -8.83 10.47 -1.50
CA ASN A 402 -9.49 9.47 -2.35
C ASN A 402 -10.95 9.13 -2.02
N TYR A 403 -11.45 9.54 -0.86
CA TYR A 403 -12.82 9.30 -0.41
C TYR A 403 -13.77 10.48 -0.68
N GLY A 404 -13.32 11.53 -1.37
CA GLY A 404 -14.15 12.69 -1.71
C GLY A 404 -14.54 13.57 -0.52
N GLY A 405 -13.90 13.39 0.63
CA GLY A 405 -14.07 14.23 1.81
C GLY A 405 -13.59 15.65 1.58
N TYR A 406 -14.18 16.61 2.28
CA TYR A 406 -13.74 17.99 2.27
C TYR A 406 -13.04 18.32 3.58
N SER A 407 -11.95 19.08 3.51
CA SER A 407 -11.35 19.64 4.70
C SER A 407 -12.39 20.44 5.48
N LEU A 408 -12.70 19.99 6.68
CA LEU A 408 -13.65 20.66 7.58
C LEU A 408 -13.04 21.91 8.24
N THR A 409 -11.73 22.11 8.08
CA THR A 409 -11.02 23.24 8.67
C THR A 409 -10.43 24.13 7.59
N LYS A 410 -10.47 25.44 7.82
CA LYS A 410 -9.81 26.42 6.94
C LYS A 410 -8.29 26.45 7.13
N ASN A 411 -7.79 25.80 8.15
CA ASN A 411 -6.38 25.68 8.48
C ASN A 411 -6.08 24.25 8.92
N PRO A 412 -6.14 23.29 7.99
CA PRO A 412 -5.82 21.90 8.29
C PRO A 412 -4.34 21.80 8.67
N SER A 413 -4.04 20.87 9.56
CA SER A 413 -2.66 20.46 9.77
C SER A 413 -2.13 19.91 8.44
N ALA A 414 -1.12 20.57 7.91
CA ALA A 414 -0.41 20.10 6.73
C ALA A 414 0.70 19.11 7.16
N SER A 415 1.08 18.22 6.25
CA SER A 415 2.14 17.23 6.49
C SER A 415 1.82 16.27 7.65
N THR A 416 0.59 15.79 7.69
CA THR A 416 0.17 14.77 8.65
C THR A 416 0.70 13.41 8.21
N VAL A 417 1.35 12.73 9.15
CA VAL A 417 1.86 11.37 8.98
C VAL A 417 0.87 10.38 9.60
N GLY A 418 0.68 9.24 8.97
CA GLY A 418 -0.24 8.19 9.41
C GLY A 418 0.37 7.23 10.45
N SER A 419 -0.47 6.54 11.22
CA SER A 419 -0.04 5.39 12.02
C SER A 419 0.04 4.15 11.10
N PRO A 420 1.02 3.22 11.29
CA PRO A 420 1.97 3.19 12.38
C PRO A 420 3.32 3.89 12.09
N SER A 421 3.47 4.64 11.00
CA SER A 421 4.76 5.29 10.70
C SER A 421 5.10 6.46 11.63
N THR A 422 4.20 6.81 12.56
CA THR A 422 4.42 7.81 13.63
C THR A 422 5.06 7.23 14.88
N LEU A 423 5.22 5.91 14.96
CA LEU A 423 5.85 5.24 16.09
C LEU A 423 7.37 5.45 16.04
N ASP A 424 8.00 5.42 17.20
CA ASP A 424 9.45 5.40 17.30
C ASP A 424 10.00 4.12 16.63
N ALA A 425 11.27 4.08 16.29
CA ALA A 425 11.92 3.01 15.53
C ALA A 425 11.46 2.90 14.05
N ALA A 426 10.28 3.41 13.68
CA ALA A 426 9.86 3.44 12.28
C ALA A 426 10.58 4.53 11.48
N LEU A 427 11.19 4.17 10.37
CA LEU A 427 11.63 5.13 9.37
C LEU A 427 10.42 5.53 8.52
N SER A 428 9.85 6.71 8.79
CA SER A 428 8.68 7.22 8.10
C SER A 428 9.04 7.72 6.70
N ILE A 429 8.63 6.98 5.67
CA ILE A 429 9.00 7.24 4.28
C ILE A 429 7.90 8.03 3.57
N ALA A 430 8.24 9.26 3.17
CA ALA A 430 7.38 10.10 2.36
C ALA A 430 7.84 10.14 0.90
N SER A 431 6.89 10.25 -0.02
CA SER A 431 7.19 10.39 -1.45
C SER A 431 7.77 11.77 -1.77
N VAL A 432 8.60 11.83 -2.79
CA VAL A 432 9.08 13.08 -3.40
C VAL A 432 8.57 13.16 -4.84
N GLU A 433 8.31 14.38 -5.30
CA GLU A 433 8.00 14.60 -6.70
C GLU A 433 9.26 14.46 -7.56
N ASN A 434 9.14 13.77 -8.67
CA ASN A 434 10.20 13.66 -9.64
C ASN A 434 10.40 15.00 -10.36
N THR A 435 11.64 15.47 -10.46
CA THR A 435 12.00 16.67 -11.22
C THR A 435 12.18 16.39 -12.71
N PHE A 436 12.26 15.11 -13.09
CA PHE A 436 12.38 14.67 -14.48
C PHE A 436 11.51 13.42 -14.68
N LEU A 437 10.83 13.37 -15.80
CA LEU A 437 10.13 12.19 -16.30
C LEU A 437 10.88 11.65 -17.51
N ASN A 438 11.07 10.34 -17.56
CA ASN A 438 11.58 9.69 -18.77
C ASN A 438 10.40 9.32 -19.65
N TYR A 439 10.39 9.85 -20.85
CA TYR A 439 9.43 9.48 -21.86
C TYR A 439 10.08 8.51 -22.83
N SER A 440 9.43 7.38 -23.07
CA SER A 440 9.86 6.42 -24.09
C SER A 440 9.88 7.09 -25.47
N HIS A 441 8.97 8.05 -25.66
CA HIS A 441 8.80 8.77 -26.90
C HIS A 441 8.35 10.21 -26.66
N PHE A 442 8.63 11.10 -27.60
CA PHE A 442 8.19 12.48 -27.54
C PHE A 442 7.91 13.07 -28.94
N LEU A 443 7.08 14.10 -28.95
CA LEU A 443 6.83 14.93 -30.14
C LEU A 443 7.82 16.09 -30.15
N LEU A 444 8.27 16.49 -31.32
CA LEU A 444 9.13 17.65 -31.52
C LEU A 444 8.38 18.72 -32.33
N ALA A 445 7.98 19.80 -31.69
CA ALA A 445 7.30 20.92 -32.32
C ALA A 445 7.83 22.25 -31.80
N ALA A 446 7.86 23.27 -32.67
CA ALA A 446 8.33 24.62 -32.32
C ALA A 446 9.72 24.67 -31.65
N GLY A 447 10.56 23.64 -31.88
CA GLY A 447 11.88 23.53 -31.24
C GLY A 447 11.89 22.89 -29.85
N GLU A 448 10.73 22.50 -29.33
CA GLU A 448 10.56 21.89 -28.02
C GLU A 448 10.23 20.40 -28.13
N LYS A 449 10.73 19.62 -27.16
CA LYS A 449 10.38 18.22 -26.98
C LYS A 449 9.19 18.12 -26.02
N MET A 450 8.20 17.33 -26.41
CA MET A 450 6.97 17.12 -25.64
C MET A 450 6.80 15.64 -25.39
N GLY A 451 7.00 15.20 -24.15
CA GLY A 451 6.70 13.84 -23.74
C GLY A 451 5.21 13.55 -23.85
N TYR A 452 4.86 12.30 -24.13
CA TYR A 452 3.46 11.87 -24.17
C TYR A 452 3.26 10.55 -23.46
N ILE A 453 2.03 10.31 -23.03
CA ILE A 453 1.56 9.03 -22.53
C ILE A 453 0.75 8.35 -23.62
N ASP A 454 1.18 7.14 -24.01
CA ASP A 454 0.47 6.28 -24.95
C ASP A 454 -0.34 5.24 -24.17
N ASN A 455 -1.63 5.41 -24.13
CA ASN A 455 -2.56 4.47 -23.51
C ASN A 455 -3.16 3.48 -24.52
N GLY A 456 -2.50 3.34 -25.67
CA GLY A 456 -2.99 2.54 -26.79
C GLY A 456 -3.08 1.05 -26.49
N THR A 457 -4.10 0.41 -27.02
CA THR A 457 -4.22 -1.05 -27.06
C THR A 457 -3.26 -1.62 -28.10
N PRO A 458 -2.76 -2.87 -27.95
CA PRO A 458 -1.94 -3.52 -28.96
C PRO A 458 -2.48 -3.37 -30.39
N GLY A 459 -1.65 -2.85 -31.28
CA GLY A 459 -2.01 -2.56 -32.69
C GLY A 459 -2.64 -1.18 -32.93
N LYS A 460 -2.74 -0.35 -31.89
CA LYS A 460 -3.19 1.05 -31.93
C LYS A 460 -2.26 1.98 -31.16
N GLU A 461 -1.04 1.54 -30.89
CA GLU A 461 0.01 2.37 -30.31
C GLU A 461 0.30 3.56 -31.22
N PHE A 462 0.66 4.70 -30.65
CA PHE A 462 0.98 5.90 -31.41
C PHE A 462 2.19 5.67 -32.35
N ALA A 463 3.09 4.81 -31.97
CA ALA A 463 4.21 4.37 -32.81
C ALA A 463 3.78 3.78 -34.16
N SER A 464 2.55 3.31 -34.29
CA SER A 464 2.01 2.77 -35.53
C SER A 464 1.85 3.81 -36.67
N ILE A 465 1.85 5.12 -36.32
CA ILE A 465 1.84 6.17 -37.38
C ILE A 465 3.20 6.31 -38.08
N GLY A 466 4.27 5.70 -37.55
CA GLY A 466 5.63 5.74 -38.11
C GLY A 466 6.36 7.04 -37.82
N ALA A 467 7.64 7.09 -38.24
CA ALA A 467 8.46 8.31 -38.10
C ALA A 467 8.12 9.29 -39.23
N GLY A 468 8.07 10.59 -38.92
CA GLY A 468 7.81 11.62 -39.93
C GLY A 468 7.45 12.99 -39.38
N THR A 469 7.14 13.91 -40.29
CA THR A 469 6.54 15.20 -39.95
C THR A 469 5.06 15.14 -40.23
N PHE A 470 4.24 15.45 -39.26
CA PHE A 470 2.79 15.33 -39.33
C PHE A 470 2.12 16.69 -39.20
N GLU A 471 1.07 16.89 -40.00
CA GLU A 471 0.16 18.01 -39.83
C GLU A 471 -0.84 17.73 -38.72
N TYR A 472 -1.15 18.72 -37.90
CA TYR A 472 -2.22 18.65 -36.93
C TYR A 472 -3.16 19.86 -36.98
N VAL A 473 -4.39 19.64 -36.53
CA VAL A 473 -5.44 20.65 -36.49
C VAL A 473 -6.06 20.67 -35.09
N TYR A 474 -6.25 21.86 -34.53
CA TYR A 474 -6.89 22.01 -33.23
C TYR A 474 -8.41 21.85 -33.33
N CYS A 475 -8.93 20.88 -32.62
CA CYS A 475 -10.32 20.45 -32.58
C CYS A 475 -11.05 20.82 -31.26
N GLY A 476 -10.63 21.88 -30.59
CA GLY A 476 -11.26 22.35 -29.37
C GLY A 476 -11.39 21.26 -28.32
N LEU A 477 -12.57 21.10 -27.73
CA LEU A 477 -12.87 20.05 -26.75
C LEU A 477 -13.21 18.69 -27.40
N GLY A 478 -13.08 18.55 -28.72
CA GLY A 478 -13.40 17.33 -29.45
C GLY A 478 -14.89 17.04 -29.56
N LYS A 479 -15.76 18.04 -29.36
CA LYS A 479 -17.18 17.94 -29.63
C LYS A 479 -17.46 17.87 -31.12
N PRO A 480 -18.59 17.29 -31.57
CA PRO A 480 -18.93 17.24 -32.99
C PRO A 480 -18.87 18.60 -33.70
N GLU A 481 -19.33 19.67 -33.02
CA GLU A 481 -19.27 21.04 -33.53
C GLU A 481 -17.85 21.59 -33.63
N ASP A 482 -16.97 21.27 -32.66
CA ASP A 482 -15.57 21.70 -32.64
C ASP A 482 -14.79 21.01 -33.78
N VAL A 483 -15.01 19.71 -33.95
CA VAL A 483 -14.41 18.89 -35.03
C VAL A 483 -14.88 19.35 -36.38
N ALA A 484 -16.18 19.63 -36.54
CA ALA A 484 -16.73 20.18 -37.80
C ALA A 484 -16.14 21.57 -38.12
N ALA A 485 -15.93 22.42 -37.13
CA ALA A 485 -15.32 23.74 -37.30
C ALA A 485 -13.82 23.68 -37.65
N ALA A 486 -13.12 22.60 -37.24
CA ALA A 486 -11.72 22.36 -37.55
C ALA A 486 -11.48 22.02 -39.06
N GLY A 487 -12.51 21.56 -39.77
CA GLY A 487 -12.47 21.25 -41.19
C GLY A 487 -12.01 19.82 -41.50
N ASP A 488 -11.32 19.64 -42.61
CA ASP A 488 -10.90 18.32 -43.08
C ASP A 488 -9.70 17.77 -42.26
N LEU A 489 -9.94 16.66 -41.57
CA LEU A 489 -8.93 15.95 -40.76
C LEU A 489 -8.27 14.78 -41.51
N THR A 490 -8.63 14.54 -42.75
CA THR A 490 -8.12 13.39 -43.52
C THR A 490 -6.60 13.40 -43.59
N GLY A 491 -5.98 12.36 -43.01
CA GLY A 491 -4.52 12.19 -42.99
C GLY A 491 -3.79 13.16 -42.02
N LYS A 492 -4.53 13.87 -41.19
CA LYS A 492 -3.97 14.77 -40.18
C LYS A 492 -4.20 14.23 -38.78
N ILE A 493 -3.49 14.79 -37.84
CA ILE A 493 -3.63 14.48 -36.40
C ILE A 493 -4.59 15.50 -35.79
N ALA A 494 -5.55 15.02 -35.00
CA ALA A 494 -6.44 15.88 -34.24
C ALA A 494 -5.79 16.26 -32.89
N LEU A 495 -5.56 17.56 -32.66
CA LEU A 495 -5.17 18.11 -31.38
C LEU A 495 -6.43 18.48 -30.59
N VAL A 496 -6.64 17.84 -29.43
CA VAL A 496 -7.89 17.97 -28.64
C VAL A 496 -7.58 18.37 -27.21
N GLN A 497 -8.34 19.27 -26.63
CA GLN A 497 -8.22 19.63 -25.22
C GLN A 497 -9.11 18.72 -24.35
N ARG A 498 -8.63 18.34 -23.16
CA ARG A 498 -9.45 17.71 -22.11
C ARG A 498 -10.64 18.60 -21.75
N GLY A 499 -11.79 17.99 -21.39
CA GLY A 499 -12.99 18.73 -20.98
C GLY A 499 -14.21 17.82 -20.91
N ALA A 500 -15.40 18.36 -21.20
CA ALA A 500 -16.70 17.79 -20.86
C ALA A 500 -17.04 16.40 -21.46
N LEU A 501 -16.38 15.96 -22.53
CA LEU A 501 -16.63 14.65 -23.15
C LEU A 501 -15.66 13.59 -22.59
N SER A 502 -16.09 12.33 -22.61
CA SER A 502 -15.21 11.19 -22.36
C SER A 502 -14.12 11.09 -23.44
N PHE A 503 -13.01 10.45 -23.11
CA PHE A 503 -11.93 10.25 -24.08
C PHE A 503 -12.36 9.37 -25.24
N THR A 504 -13.22 8.38 -25.00
CA THR A 504 -13.84 7.51 -26.00
C THR A 504 -14.66 8.32 -27.00
N GLU A 505 -15.51 9.24 -26.53
CA GLU A 505 -16.30 10.11 -27.41
C GLU A 505 -15.43 11.04 -28.25
N LYS A 506 -14.38 11.64 -27.65
CA LYS A 506 -13.42 12.48 -28.36
C LYS A 506 -12.70 11.71 -29.46
N CYS A 507 -12.16 10.52 -29.13
CA CYS A 507 -11.49 9.64 -30.09
C CYS A 507 -12.42 9.26 -31.24
N LYS A 508 -13.68 8.92 -30.93
CA LYS A 508 -14.69 8.60 -31.94
C LYS A 508 -14.96 9.79 -32.88
N ASN A 509 -15.20 10.97 -32.31
CA ASN A 509 -15.56 12.16 -33.11
C ASN A 509 -14.46 12.55 -34.10
N VAL A 510 -13.19 12.49 -33.69
CA VAL A 510 -12.07 12.82 -34.58
C VAL A 510 -11.80 11.71 -35.59
N ALA A 511 -11.99 10.45 -35.22
CA ALA A 511 -11.87 9.32 -36.13
C ALA A 511 -12.95 9.36 -37.25
N ASP A 512 -14.19 9.64 -36.88
CA ASP A 512 -15.32 9.80 -37.84
C ASP A 512 -15.07 10.95 -38.81
N ALA A 513 -14.28 11.97 -38.43
CA ALA A 513 -13.88 13.08 -39.29
C ALA A 513 -12.59 12.80 -40.10
N GLY A 514 -12.06 11.58 -40.06
CA GLY A 514 -10.94 11.14 -40.88
C GLY A 514 -9.55 11.40 -40.29
N ALA A 515 -9.44 11.78 -39.00
CA ALA A 515 -8.14 11.93 -38.35
C ALA A 515 -7.37 10.61 -38.36
N MET A 516 -6.05 10.67 -38.56
CA MET A 516 -5.20 9.49 -38.52
C MET A 516 -4.76 9.13 -37.12
N ALA A 517 -4.74 10.09 -36.20
CA ALA A 517 -4.44 9.93 -34.79
C ALA A 517 -5.00 11.11 -33.98
N MET A 518 -5.03 10.96 -32.63
CA MET A 518 -5.42 12.01 -31.69
C MET A 518 -4.27 12.31 -30.71
N VAL A 519 -3.95 13.58 -30.55
CA VAL A 519 -3.13 14.08 -29.45
C VAL A 519 -4.05 14.88 -28.53
N LEU A 520 -4.22 14.43 -27.31
CA LEU A 520 -5.03 15.12 -26.31
C LEU A 520 -4.11 15.82 -25.31
N PHE A 521 -4.39 17.07 -24.98
CA PHE A 521 -3.67 17.75 -23.92
C PHE A 521 -4.56 18.03 -22.71
N ASN A 522 -3.92 18.01 -21.52
CA ASN A 522 -4.60 18.25 -20.27
C ASN A 522 -5.12 19.71 -20.20
N ASN A 523 -6.02 19.98 -19.29
CA ASN A 523 -6.54 21.33 -18.96
C ASN A 523 -6.17 21.78 -17.54
N ALA A 524 -5.17 21.11 -16.97
CA ALA A 524 -4.54 21.39 -15.68
C ALA A 524 -3.08 20.92 -15.74
N ALA A 525 -2.25 21.36 -14.82
CA ALA A 525 -0.87 20.90 -14.71
C ALA A 525 -0.78 19.37 -14.53
N GLY A 526 0.29 18.79 -15.07
CA GLY A 526 0.61 17.36 -14.98
C GLY A 526 0.07 16.53 -16.13
N THR A 527 0.54 15.30 -16.18
CA THR A 527 0.17 14.30 -17.18
C THR A 527 -1.24 13.76 -16.97
N ILE A 528 -1.79 13.09 -17.97
CA ILE A 528 -3.11 12.49 -17.91
C ILE A 528 -3.08 11.11 -18.56
N SER A 529 -3.62 10.12 -17.87
CA SER A 529 -3.90 8.81 -18.43
C SER A 529 -5.31 8.79 -19.02
N MET A 530 -5.45 8.26 -20.23
CA MET A 530 -6.74 8.19 -20.94
C MET A 530 -7.27 6.77 -20.96
N THR A 531 -8.50 6.58 -20.51
CA THR A 531 -9.24 5.33 -20.76
C THR A 531 -10.12 5.51 -21.98
N ILE A 532 -9.84 4.76 -23.06
CA ILE A 532 -10.61 4.73 -24.29
C ILE A 532 -11.08 3.30 -24.52
N GLU A 533 -12.38 3.05 -24.48
CA GLU A 533 -12.93 1.69 -24.56
C GLU A 533 -12.70 1.03 -25.94
N ASN A 534 -12.73 1.82 -27.01
CA ASN A 534 -12.49 1.33 -28.36
C ASN A 534 -11.65 2.36 -29.14
N TYR A 535 -10.35 2.11 -29.25
CA TYR A 535 -9.46 2.93 -30.05
C TYR A 535 -9.77 2.80 -31.53
N LEU A 536 -10.36 3.82 -32.10
CA LEU A 536 -10.59 3.90 -33.56
C LEU A 536 -9.36 4.40 -34.31
N VAL A 537 -8.58 5.28 -33.65
CA VAL A 537 -7.29 5.79 -34.12
C VAL A 537 -6.30 5.77 -32.96
N PRO A 538 -4.97 5.71 -33.21
CA PRO A 538 -3.95 5.91 -32.20
C PRO A 538 -4.17 7.21 -31.44
N ALA A 539 -4.04 7.20 -30.12
CA ALA A 539 -4.29 8.37 -29.28
C ALA A 539 -3.28 8.46 -28.13
N VAL A 540 -2.71 9.64 -27.95
CA VAL A 540 -1.77 9.95 -26.86
C VAL A 540 -2.21 11.19 -26.11
N SER A 541 -1.74 11.32 -24.87
CA SER A 541 -1.93 12.52 -24.06
C SER A 541 -0.62 13.24 -23.77
N ILE A 542 -0.69 14.56 -23.69
CA ILE A 542 0.40 15.46 -23.35
C ILE A 542 -0.05 16.43 -22.25
N GLU A 543 0.89 17.09 -21.61
CA GLU A 543 0.59 18.11 -20.61
C GLU A 543 -0.08 19.36 -21.20
N GLU A 544 -0.71 20.16 -20.32
CA GLU A 544 -1.35 21.42 -20.68
C GLU A 544 -0.38 22.39 -21.34
N THR A 545 0.83 22.53 -20.79
CA THR A 545 1.89 23.42 -21.28
C THR A 545 2.30 23.04 -22.70
N ALA A 546 2.55 21.75 -22.94
CA ALA A 546 2.87 21.21 -24.26
C ALA A 546 1.74 21.42 -25.27
N GLY A 547 0.50 21.17 -24.84
CA GLY A 547 -0.68 21.43 -25.67
C GLY A 547 -0.84 22.88 -26.08
N ASN A 548 -0.60 23.81 -25.15
CA ASN A 548 -0.64 25.24 -25.42
C ASN A 548 0.47 25.68 -26.40
N VAL A 549 1.67 25.10 -26.32
CA VAL A 549 2.73 25.35 -27.33
C VAL A 549 2.25 24.90 -28.72
N LEU A 550 1.66 23.71 -28.84
CA LEU A 550 1.10 23.24 -30.11
C LEU A 550 0.00 24.16 -30.63
N VAL A 551 -0.94 24.59 -29.78
CA VAL A 551 -2.02 25.53 -30.18
C VAL A 551 -1.43 26.84 -30.71
N ASN A 552 -0.43 27.39 -30.00
CA ASN A 552 0.23 28.65 -30.38
C ASN A 552 1.10 28.51 -31.67
N ALA A 553 1.57 27.32 -32.00
CA ALA A 553 2.37 27.03 -33.19
C ALA A 553 1.52 26.84 -34.46
N ILE A 554 0.19 26.87 -34.35
CA ILE A 554 -0.71 26.75 -35.49
C ILE A 554 -0.61 28.01 -36.37
N ASN A 555 -0.40 27.79 -37.65
CA ASN A 555 -0.43 28.88 -38.60
C ASN A 555 -1.87 29.48 -38.68
N PRO A 556 -2.04 30.79 -38.45
CA PRO A 556 -3.36 31.40 -38.37
C PRO A 556 -4.11 31.41 -39.71
N ASP A 557 -3.41 31.38 -40.85
CA ASP A 557 -4.02 31.41 -42.19
C ASP A 557 -4.48 30.01 -42.63
N THR A 558 -3.64 28.99 -42.41
CA THR A 558 -3.94 27.61 -42.83
C THR A 558 -4.69 26.80 -41.76
N LYS A 559 -4.68 27.25 -40.51
CA LYS A 559 -5.21 26.55 -39.32
C LYS A 559 -4.53 25.20 -39.04
N VAL A 560 -3.32 25.00 -39.56
CA VAL A 560 -2.54 23.76 -39.44
C VAL A 560 -1.23 24.05 -38.70
N GLY A 561 -0.87 23.19 -37.79
CA GLY A 561 0.46 23.10 -37.18
C GLY A 561 1.21 21.86 -37.67
N THR A 562 2.49 21.77 -37.37
CA THR A 562 3.30 20.58 -37.69
C THR A 562 4.17 20.18 -36.51
N PHE A 563 4.34 18.88 -36.30
CA PHE A 563 5.35 18.33 -35.41
C PHE A 563 6.10 17.17 -36.07
N THR A 564 7.28 16.90 -35.59
CA THR A 564 8.07 15.74 -36.01
C THR A 564 7.99 14.67 -34.92
N TYR A 565 7.82 13.43 -35.38
CA TYR A 565 7.78 12.27 -34.51
C TYR A 565 8.72 11.18 -35.03
N ASP A 566 9.43 10.55 -34.10
CA ASP A 566 10.26 9.38 -34.38
C ASP A 566 10.13 8.40 -33.19
N PRO A 567 9.51 7.24 -33.39
CA PRO A 567 9.32 6.26 -32.33
C PRO A 567 10.63 5.65 -31.78
N ALA A 568 11.75 5.85 -32.47
CA ALA A 568 13.06 5.41 -31.97
C ALA A 568 13.72 6.41 -31.00
N GLN A 569 13.17 7.63 -30.88
CA GLN A 569 13.73 8.64 -29.97
C GLN A 569 13.17 8.48 -28.56
N THR A 570 14.07 8.39 -27.60
CA THR A 570 13.76 8.37 -26.17
C THR A 570 14.49 9.52 -25.49
N GLY A 571 14.04 9.94 -24.31
CA GLY A 571 14.71 10.99 -23.56
C GLY A 571 13.99 11.39 -22.27
N SER A 572 14.70 12.14 -21.44
CA SER A 572 14.17 12.73 -20.22
C SER A 572 13.73 14.17 -20.48
N LEU A 573 12.66 14.57 -19.85
CA LEU A 573 12.15 15.93 -19.86
C LEU A 573 11.91 16.38 -18.41
N PRO A 574 12.07 17.68 -18.08
CA PRO A 574 11.64 18.20 -16.79
C PRO A 574 10.13 17.91 -16.56
N SER A 575 9.78 17.53 -15.36
CA SER A 575 8.39 17.26 -14.94
C SER A 575 7.59 18.54 -14.75
#